data_53ec30f592315a85961f3fb19a95179c
#
_entry.id   53ec30f592315a85961f3fb19a95179c
#
_cell.length_a   1.000
_cell.length_b   1.000
_cell.length_c   1.000
_cell.angle_alpha   90.00
_cell.angle_beta   90.00
_cell.angle_gamma   90.00
#
_symmetry.space_group_name_H-M   'P 1'
#
loop_
_entity.id
_entity.type
_entity.pdbx_description
1 polymer ?
#
loop_
_entity_poly.entity_id
_entity_poly.type
_entity_poly.pdbx_seq_one_letter_code
_entity_poly.pdbx_strand_id
1 'polypeptide(L)'
;MDLSNIDSWVFDLDNTLYSPEEEIFSQIDKKMTEFIISKFNVDEEEAFNIQKKYFLEYGTTLSGLMKRKNIDPDEFLEFVHDINLESLKPNNKLTSIIEKLPGDKFVFTNGSKKHAENVIQQLQMNKVFE
;
A
#
# COMPACT_ATOMS: atom_id res chain seq x y z
N MET A 1 26.21 3.67 14.14
CA MET A 1 26.08 3.91 12.71
C MET A 1 25.96 5.41 12.52
N ASP A 2 26.84 6.01 11.72
CA ASP A 2 26.76 7.44 11.41
C ASP A 2 25.86 7.64 10.17
N LEU A 3 24.77 8.35 10.34
CA LEU A 3 23.76 8.63 9.30
C LEU A 3 23.85 10.06 8.77
N SER A 4 24.84 10.84 9.21
CA SER A 4 24.94 12.28 8.91
C SER A 4 25.15 12.58 7.42
N ASN A 5 25.64 11.62 6.64
CA ASN A 5 25.90 11.76 5.21
C ASN A 5 24.77 11.23 4.31
N ILE A 6 23.61 10.95 4.87
CA ILE A 6 22.45 10.51 4.09
C ILE A 6 21.65 11.73 3.68
N ASP A 7 21.48 11.92 2.38
CA ASP A 7 20.74 13.04 1.81
C ASP A 7 19.26 12.76 1.61
N SER A 8 18.88 11.47 1.47
CA SER A 8 17.50 11.09 1.19
C SER A 8 17.15 9.73 1.79
N TRP A 9 15.93 9.62 2.27
CA TRP A 9 15.33 8.40 2.83
C TRP A 9 14.11 8.04 2.02
N VAL A 10 13.98 6.77 1.68
CA VAL A 10 12.80 6.24 1.00
C VAL A 10 12.15 5.19 1.90
N PHE A 11 10.92 5.42 2.25
CA PHE A 11 10.12 4.54 3.11
C PHE A 11 9.05 3.83 2.29
N ASP A 12 8.91 2.53 2.51
CA ASP A 12 7.70 1.83 2.12
C ASP A 12 6.54 2.25 3.04
N LEU A 13 5.32 2.09 2.58
CA LEU A 13 4.12 2.54 3.28
C LEU A 13 3.42 1.40 4.04
N ASP A 14 2.77 0.50 3.28
CA ASP A 14 1.90 -0.51 3.83
C ASP A 14 2.69 -1.58 4.61
N ASN A 15 2.24 -1.85 5.85
CA ASN A 15 2.92 -2.74 6.78
C ASN A 15 4.36 -2.32 7.16
N THR A 16 4.73 -1.07 6.88
CA THR A 16 6.03 -0.50 7.21
C THR A 16 5.87 0.73 8.11
N LEU A 17 5.10 1.74 7.71
CA LEU A 17 4.80 2.92 8.55
C LEU A 17 3.72 2.65 9.59
N TYR A 18 3.02 1.56 9.47
CA TYR A 18 2.09 1.00 10.45
C TYR A 18 2.27 -0.53 10.53
N SER A 19 1.82 -1.13 11.64
CA SER A 19 1.95 -2.56 11.87
C SER A 19 0.97 -3.38 11.00
N PRO A 20 1.36 -4.57 10.51
CA PRO A 20 0.44 -5.53 9.91
C PRO A 20 -0.74 -5.90 10.81
N GLU A 21 -0.60 -5.78 12.13
CA GLU A 21 -1.65 -6.03 13.13
C GLU A 21 -2.84 -5.07 13.01
N GLU A 22 -2.66 -3.91 12.35
CA GLU A 22 -3.75 -2.96 12.08
C GLU A 22 -4.74 -3.45 11.01
N GLU A 23 -4.44 -4.57 10.37
CA GLU A 23 -5.29 -5.24 9.37
C GLU A 23 -5.71 -4.37 8.16
N ILE A 24 -4.93 -3.35 7.85
CA ILE A 24 -5.18 -2.49 6.69
C ILE A 24 -4.92 -3.27 5.39
N PHE A 25 -3.77 -3.94 5.30
CA PHE A 25 -3.42 -4.69 4.10
C PHE A 25 -4.34 -5.91 3.90
N SER A 26 -4.85 -6.52 4.96
CA SER A 26 -5.83 -7.61 4.85
C SER A 26 -7.14 -7.15 4.19
N GLN A 27 -7.58 -5.91 4.44
CA GLN A 27 -8.71 -5.31 3.73
C GLN A 27 -8.41 -5.14 2.23
N ILE A 28 -7.21 -4.65 1.88
CA ILE A 28 -6.77 -4.50 0.48
C ILE A 28 -6.73 -5.88 -0.21
N ASP A 29 -6.15 -6.88 0.43
CA ASP A 29 -6.04 -8.24 -0.09
C ASP A 29 -7.42 -8.85 -0.38
N LYS A 30 -8.37 -8.67 0.52
CA LYS A 30 -9.77 -9.06 0.32
C LYS A 30 -10.42 -8.32 -0.85
N LYS A 31 -10.22 -7.02 -0.95
CA LYS A 31 -10.72 -6.19 -2.06
C LYS A 31 -10.15 -6.62 -3.41
N MET A 32 -8.90 -7.07 -3.47
CA MET A 32 -8.31 -7.63 -4.70
C MET A 32 -9.07 -8.88 -5.15
N THR A 33 -9.36 -9.78 -4.22
CA THR A 33 -10.16 -10.99 -4.51
C THR A 33 -11.56 -10.61 -5.00
N GLU A 34 -12.25 -9.69 -4.31
CA GLU A 34 -13.57 -9.19 -4.69
C GLU A 34 -13.58 -8.54 -6.08
N PHE A 35 -12.55 -7.79 -6.42
CA PHE A 35 -12.40 -7.19 -7.75
C PHE A 35 -12.32 -8.26 -8.84
N ILE A 36 -11.50 -9.29 -8.64
CA ILE A 36 -11.32 -10.38 -9.59
C ILE A 36 -12.63 -11.16 -9.77
N ILE A 37 -13.34 -11.45 -8.68
CA ILE A 37 -14.66 -12.11 -8.73
C ILE A 37 -15.62 -11.31 -9.62
N SER A 38 -15.75 -10.01 -9.38
CA SER A 38 -16.69 -9.17 -10.10
C SER A 38 -16.31 -8.95 -11.57
N LYS A 39 -15.01 -8.85 -11.88
CA LYS A 39 -14.52 -8.59 -13.25
C LYS A 39 -14.57 -9.83 -14.15
N PHE A 40 -14.27 -11.00 -13.60
CA PHE A 40 -14.12 -12.22 -14.40
C PHE A 40 -15.21 -13.25 -14.17
N ASN A 41 -16.16 -12.94 -13.29
CA ASN A 41 -17.28 -13.83 -12.94
C ASN A 41 -16.81 -15.26 -12.55
N VAL A 42 -15.79 -15.30 -11.70
CA VAL A 42 -15.22 -16.52 -11.13
C VAL A 42 -15.63 -16.64 -9.65
N ASP A 43 -15.48 -17.83 -9.07
CA ASP A 43 -15.68 -18.02 -7.64
C ASP A 43 -14.51 -17.49 -6.81
N GLU A 44 -14.67 -17.48 -5.50
CA GLU A 44 -13.67 -16.95 -4.56
C GLU A 44 -12.35 -17.72 -4.61
N GLU A 45 -12.39 -19.04 -4.72
CA GLU A 45 -11.20 -19.90 -4.79
C GLU A 45 -10.40 -19.61 -6.06
N GLU A 46 -11.06 -19.54 -7.20
CA GLU A 46 -10.42 -19.21 -8.47
C GLU A 46 -9.86 -17.80 -8.47
N ALA A 47 -10.60 -16.83 -7.93
CA ALA A 47 -10.15 -15.44 -7.80
C ALA A 47 -8.89 -15.33 -6.93
N PHE A 48 -8.87 -16.00 -5.79
CA PHE A 48 -7.71 -16.05 -4.91
C PHE A 48 -6.49 -16.68 -5.61
N ASN A 49 -6.69 -17.76 -6.33
CA ASN A 49 -5.63 -18.43 -7.09
C ASN A 49 -5.06 -17.51 -8.19
N ILE A 50 -5.90 -16.79 -8.93
CA ILE A 50 -5.48 -15.79 -9.92
C ILE A 50 -4.66 -14.69 -9.23
N GLN A 51 -5.13 -14.16 -8.13
CA GLN A 51 -4.45 -13.11 -7.37
C GLN A 51 -3.04 -13.53 -6.95
N LYS A 52 -2.89 -14.69 -6.33
CA LYS A 52 -1.59 -15.20 -5.85
C LYS A 52 -0.66 -15.59 -7.00
N LYS A 53 -1.19 -16.21 -8.06
CA LYS A 53 -0.43 -16.54 -9.25
C LYS A 53 0.18 -15.30 -9.89
N TYR A 54 -0.61 -14.24 -10.08
CA TYR A 54 -0.13 -13.02 -10.71
C TYR A 54 0.87 -12.27 -9.83
N PHE A 55 0.67 -12.28 -8.52
CA PHE A 55 1.66 -11.76 -7.59
C PHE A 55 3.03 -12.45 -7.74
N LEU A 56 3.04 -13.78 -7.80
CA LEU A 56 4.27 -14.56 -7.92
C LEU A 56 4.94 -14.41 -9.30
N GLU A 57 4.16 -14.37 -10.38
CA GLU A 57 4.68 -14.32 -11.76
C GLU A 57 5.09 -12.91 -12.19
N TYR A 58 4.45 -11.86 -11.70
CA TYR A 58 4.60 -10.47 -12.18
C TYR A 58 5.05 -9.48 -11.11
N GLY A 59 5.29 -9.93 -9.89
CA GLY A 59 5.71 -9.10 -8.75
C GLY A 59 4.56 -8.43 -8.01
N THR A 60 3.47 -8.05 -8.68
CA THR A 60 2.22 -7.58 -8.09
C THR A 60 1.02 -8.19 -8.81
N THR A 61 -0.09 -8.36 -8.10
CA THR A 61 -1.36 -8.82 -8.69
C THR A 61 -1.79 -7.87 -9.81
N LEU A 62 -1.70 -6.56 -9.60
CA LEU A 62 -2.05 -5.55 -10.60
C LEU A 62 -1.23 -5.68 -11.89
N SER A 63 0.09 -5.89 -11.79
CA SER A 63 0.94 -6.09 -12.98
C SER A 63 0.46 -7.28 -13.82
N GLY A 64 0.07 -8.37 -13.19
CA GLY A 64 -0.50 -9.53 -13.87
C GLY A 64 -1.85 -9.23 -14.52
N LEU A 65 -2.75 -8.54 -13.81
CA LEU A 65 -4.05 -8.13 -14.33
C LEU A 65 -3.93 -7.20 -15.54
N MET A 66 -3.00 -6.24 -15.49
CA MET A 66 -2.72 -5.36 -16.62
C MET A 66 -2.22 -6.13 -17.85
N LYS A 67 -1.22 -7.00 -17.65
CA LYS A 67 -0.60 -7.75 -18.75
C LYS A 67 -1.50 -8.83 -19.35
N ARG A 68 -2.26 -9.53 -18.53
CA ARG A 68 -3.03 -10.70 -18.92
C ARG A 68 -4.49 -10.42 -19.22
N LYS A 69 -5.05 -9.39 -18.61
CA LYS A 69 -6.49 -9.09 -18.63
C LYS A 69 -6.80 -7.67 -19.08
N ASN A 70 -5.78 -6.89 -19.42
CA ASN A 70 -5.92 -5.50 -19.87
C ASN A 70 -6.76 -4.64 -18.90
N ILE A 71 -6.56 -4.84 -17.60
CA ILE A 71 -7.25 -4.07 -16.55
C ILE A 71 -6.66 -2.67 -16.48
N ASP A 72 -7.55 -1.68 -16.35
CA ASP A 72 -7.17 -0.30 -16.05
C ASP A 72 -6.61 -0.23 -14.61
N PRO A 73 -5.35 0.20 -14.42
CA PRO A 73 -4.76 0.30 -13.09
C PRO A 73 -5.51 1.27 -12.16
N ASP A 74 -6.04 2.36 -12.67
CA ASP A 74 -6.75 3.34 -11.85
C ASP A 74 -8.06 2.77 -11.32
N GLU A 75 -8.81 2.03 -12.13
CA GLU A 75 -10.02 1.33 -11.71
C GLU A 75 -9.73 0.32 -10.60
N PHE A 76 -8.68 -0.48 -10.77
CA PHE A 76 -8.27 -1.46 -9.77
C PHE A 76 -7.85 -0.79 -8.46
N LEU A 77 -6.97 0.21 -8.53
CA LEU A 77 -6.43 0.90 -7.35
C LEU A 77 -7.53 1.66 -6.58
N GLU A 78 -8.47 2.29 -7.27
CA GLU A 78 -9.60 2.94 -6.63
C GLU A 78 -10.48 1.93 -5.87
N PHE A 79 -10.75 0.78 -6.46
CA PHE A 79 -11.55 -0.26 -5.85
C PHE A 79 -10.88 -0.87 -4.60
N VAL A 80 -9.60 -1.26 -4.71
CA VAL A 80 -8.91 -1.98 -3.61
C VAL A 80 -8.53 -1.07 -2.45
N HIS A 81 -8.41 0.24 -2.67
CA HIS A 81 -8.12 1.22 -1.63
C HIS A 81 -9.35 1.88 -1.00
N ASP A 82 -10.55 1.46 -1.40
CA ASP A 82 -11.80 1.82 -0.71
C ASP A 82 -11.97 0.96 0.54
N ILE A 83 -11.22 1.31 1.58
CA ILE A 83 -11.06 0.58 2.84
C ILE A 83 -11.20 1.49 4.05
N ASN A 84 -11.38 0.90 5.23
CA ASN A 84 -11.47 1.61 6.48
C ASN A 84 -10.08 1.79 7.12
N LEU A 85 -9.68 3.04 7.37
CA LEU A 85 -8.40 3.41 8.00
C LEU A 85 -8.53 3.79 9.48
N GLU A 86 -9.71 3.67 10.09
CA GLU A 86 -9.97 4.15 11.47
C GLU A 86 -9.13 3.43 12.53
N SER A 87 -8.67 2.20 12.26
CA SER A 87 -7.79 1.47 13.17
C SER A 87 -6.40 2.09 13.28
N LEU A 88 -5.94 2.80 12.25
CA LEU A 88 -4.65 3.47 12.25
C LEU A 88 -4.63 4.61 13.27
N LYS A 89 -3.67 4.55 14.17
CA LYS A 89 -3.43 5.58 15.18
C LYS A 89 -2.06 6.24 14.96
N PRO A 90 -1.94 7.56 15.21
CA PRO A 90 -0.65 8.22 15.20
C PRO A 90 0.34 7.55 16.14
N ASN A 91 1.57 7.38 15.67
CA ASN A 91 2.70 6.93 16.49
C ASN A 91 3.71 8.08 16.62
N ASN A 92 3.50 8.92 17.63
CA ASN A 92 4.32 10.11 17.85
C ASN A 92 5.80 9.79 18.06
N LYS A 93 6.13 8.64 18.63
CA LYS A 93 7.50 8.19 18.81
C LYS A 93 8.17 7.91 17.46
N LEU A 94 7.50 7.15 16.60
CA LEU A 94 8.00 6.86 15.25
C LEU A 94 8.12 8.14 14.42
N THR A 95 7.09 8.96 14.41
CA THR A 95 7.06 10.25 13.71
C THR A 95 8.26 11.11 14.12
N SER A 96 8.47 11.28 15.43
CA SER A 96 9.59 12.09 15.95
C SER A 96 10.98 11.53 15.60
N ILE A 97 11.10 10.19 15.51
CA ILE A 97 12.36 9.57 15.11
C ILE A 97 12.64 9.84 13.62
N ILE A 98 11.63 9.68 12.76
CA ILE A 98 11.78 9.91 11.32
C ILE A 98 12.08 11.40 11.05
N GLU A 99 11.39 12.32 11.72
CA GLU A 99 11.63 13.76 11.59
C GLU A 99 13.08 14.16 11.89
N LYS A 100 13.73 13.48 12.84
CA LYS A 100 15.13 13.75 13.23
C LYS A 100 16.18 13.18 12.28
N LEU A 101 15.79 12.33 11.34
CA LEU A 101 16.73 11.85 10.32
C LEU A 101 17.20 13.01 9.44
N PRO A 102 18.49 13.07 9.07
CA PRO A 102 18.99 14.12 8.17
C PRO A 102 18.45 13.92 6.75
N GLY A 103 18.36 14.99 5.98
CA GLY A 103 17.97 14.94 4.56
C GLY A 103 16.46 14.77 4.32
N ASP A 104 16.12 14.62 3.06
CA ASP A 104 14.74 14.54 2.58
C ASP A 104 14.12 13.16 2.82
N LYS A 105 12.82 13.10 2.99
CA LYS A 105 12.08 11.86 3.26
C LYS A 105 10.96 11.69 2.25
N PHE A 106 10.96 10.54 1.60
CA PHE A 106 9.98 10.18 0.58
C PHE A 106 9.27 8.88 0.93
N VAL A 107 8.02 8.75 0.50
CA VAL A 107 7.31 7.48 0.51
C VAL A 107 7.30 6.89 -0.89
N PHE A 108 7.68 5.62 -1.00
CA PHE A 108 7.56 4.82 -2.22
C PHE A 108 6.66 3.62 -1.96
N THR A 109 5.58 3.49 -2.71
CA THR A 109 4.59 2.44 -2.54
C THR A 109 4.10 1.89 -3.88
N ASN A 110 3.70 0.62 -3.90
CA ASN A 110 2.97 0.02 -5.02
C ASN A 110 1.48 0.42 -5.05
N GLY A 111 1.00 1.06 -4.00
CA GLY A 111 -0.36 1.60 -3.93
C GLY A 111 -0.53 2.92 -4.70
N SER A 112 -1.76 3.42 -4.74
CA SER A 112 -2.04 4.72 -5.36
C SER A 112 -1.52 5.88 -4.50
N LYS A 113 -1.25 7.01 -5.16
CA LYS A 113 -0.91 8.26 -4.46
C LYS A 113 -1.99 8.66 -3.46
N LYS A 114 -3.27 8.56 -3.84
CA LYS A 114 -4.40 8.87 -2.96
C LYS A 114 -4.43 7.99 -1.72
N HIS A 115 -4.16 6.69 -1.87
CA HIS A 115 -4.06 5.79 -0.72
C HIS A 115 -2.92 6.20 0.22
N ALA A 116 -1.74 6.49 -0.33
CA ALA A 116 -0.60 6.96 0.45
C ALA A 116 -0.92 8.24 1.22
N GLU A 117 -1.52 9.23 0.58
CA GLU A 117 -1.95 10.49 1.21
C GLU A 117 -2.94 10.24 2.35
N ASN A 118 -3.94 9.37 2.15
CA ASN A 118 -4.92 9.02 3.17
C ASN A 118 -4.28 8.34 4.40
N VAL A 119 -3.37 7.39 4.17
CA VAL A 119 -2.66 6.70 5.26
C VAL A 119 -1.76 7.67 6.02
N ILE A 120 -0.97 8.49 5.32
CA ILE A 120 -0.09 9.49 5.92
C ILE A 120 -0.89 10.50 6.74
N GLN A 121 -2.05 10.94 6.23
CA GLN A 121 -2.95 11.83 6.94
C GLN A 121 -3.48 11.18 8.22
N GLN A 122 -3.93 9.94 8.14
CA GLN A 122 -4.45 9.19 9.29
C GLN A 122 -3.37 8.98 10.37
N LEU A 123 -2.13 8.75 9.96
CA LEU A 123 -0.97 8.63 10.84
C LEU A 123 -0.43 9.98 11.36
N GLN A 124 -0.99 11.11 10.89
CA GLN A 124 -0.54 12.48 11.21
C GLN A 124 0.93 12.73 10.83
N MET A 125 1.38 12.17 9.73
CA MET A 125 2.76 12.31 9.21
C MET A 125 2.87 13.26 8.00
N ASN A 126 1.86 14.10 7.74
CA ASN A 126 1.80 14.99 6.57
C ASN A 126 2.99 15.96 6.43
N LYS A 127 3.66 16.28 7.53
CA LYS A 127 4.79 17.21 7.56
C LYS A 127 6.15 16.50 7.51
N VAL A 128 6.16 15.18 7.48
CA VAL A 128 7.38 14.38 7.55
C VAL A 128 7.96 14.09 6.17
N PHE A 129 7.07 13.88 5.19
CA PHE A 129 7.43 13.47 3.83
C PHE A 129 7.23 14.61 2.82
N GLU A 130 8.10 14.60 1.80
CA GLU A 130 8.03 15.51 0.65
C GLU A 130 6.89 15.17 -0.34
#